data_2c1064e3cf9f919bc756aac7a9426e70
#
_entry.id   2c1064e3cf9f919bc756aac7a9426e70
#
_cell.length_a   1.000
_cell.length_b   1.000
_cell.length_c   1.000
_cell.angle_alpha   90.00
_cell.angle_beta   90.00
_cell.angle_gamma   90.00
#
_symmetry.space_group_name_H-M   'P 1'
#
loop_
_entity.id
_entity.type
_entity.pdbx_description
1 polymer ?
#
loop_
_entity_poly.entity_id
_entity_poly.type
_entity_poly.pdbx_seq_one_letter_code
_entity_poly.pdbx_strand_id
1 'polypeptide(L)'
;MTGLANRSLLNDRIEHAISLYQRHGYLFALILLDLDGFKAVNDNLGHLIGDHLLIEVSQRLCASVRMVDTVARLGGDEFVILLENLKERQDAIVMAERIQASMEPICRLADQDIKISISMGMTFSRENYHSPKEILVDADIAMYRAKSMGKSCYQVFDLSMQGDPKKSRDFR
;
A
#
# COMPACT_ATOMS: atom_id res chain seq x y z
N MET A 1 17.89 -1.77 -5.31
CA MET A 1 16.97 -2.73 -4.61
C MET A 1 16.51 -2.10 -3.31
N THR A 2 15.22 -2.17 -2.98
CA THR A 2 14.62 -1.45 -1.82
C THR A 2 14.83 -2.14 -0.47
N GLY A 3 15.26 -3.41 -0.46
CA GLY A 3 15.40 -4.20 0.79
C GLY A 3 14.10 -4.63 1.46
N LEU A 4 12.94 -4.33 0.84
CA LEU A 4 11.62 -4.66 1.36
C LEU A 4 11.27 -6.15 1.18
N ALA A 5 10.24 -6.60 1.88
CA ALA A 5 9.67 -7.93 1.67
C ALA A 5 9.25 -8.11 0.19
N ASN A 6 9.51 -9.28 -0.34
CA ASN A 6 9.03 -9.68 -1.66
C ASN A 6 7.61 -10.24 -1.59
N ARG A 7 7.01 -10.53 -2.74
CA ARG A 7 5.65 -11.07 -2.84
C ARG A 7 5.46 -12.36 -2.04
N SER A 8 6.44 -13.27 -2.05
CA SER A 8 6.32 -14.55 -1.34
C SER A 8 6.22 -14.32 0.16
N LEU A 9 7.15 -13.54 0.73
CA LEU A 9 7.13 -13.22 2.17
C LEU A 9 5.86 -12.45 2.57
N LEU A 10 5.40 -11.54 1.71
CA LEU A 10 4.14 -10.82 1.95
C LEU A 10 2.96 -11.80 2.02
N ASN A 11 2.84 -12.73 1.08
CA ASN A 11 1.76 -13.71 1.07
C ASN A 11 1.77 -14.57 2.34
N ASP A 12 2.94 -15.08 2.74
CA ASP A 12 3.09 -15.86 3.96
C ASP A 12 2.62 -15.06 5.21
N ARG A 13 2.95 -13.77 5.25
CA ARG A 13 2.52 -12.87 6.35
C ARG A 13 1.02 -12.62 6.33
N ILE A 14 0.42 -12.41 5.16
CA ILE A 14 -1.03 -12.22 5.04
C ILE A 14 -1.77 -13.50 5.46
N GLU A 15 -1.33 -14.69 5.02
CA GLU A 15 -1.91 -15.97 5.43
C GLU A 15 -1.86 -16.16 6.95
N HIS A 16 -0.72 -15.80 7.55
CA HIS A 16 -0.58 -15.84 9.00
C HIS A 16 -1.56 -14.88 9.70
N ALA A 17 -1.68 -13.64 9.23
CA ALA A 17 -2.60 -12.64 9.78
C ALA A 17 -4.08 -13.08 9.65
N ILE A 18 -4.48 -13.68 8.51
CA ILE A 18 -5.80 -14.27 8.31
C ILE A 18 -6.05 -15.38 9.35
N SER A 19 -5.08 -16.29 9.54
CA SER A 19 -5.19 -17.39 10.50
C SER A 19 -5.32 -16.89 11.94
N LEU A 20 -4.57 -15.85 12.31
CA LEU A 20 -4.67 -15.25 13.65
C LEU A 20 -6.02 -14.55 13.87
N TYR A 21 -6.53 -13.87 12.84
CA TYR A 21 -7.85 -13.26 12.92
C TYR A 21 -8.95 -14.31 13.11
N GLN A 22 -8.92 -15.38 12.32
CA GLN A 22 -9.92 -16.47 12.40
C GLN A 22 -9.89 -17.19 13.75
N ARG A 23 -8.73 -17.37 14.37
CA ARG A 23 -8.58 -18.11 15.65
C ARG A 23 -8.78 -17.23 16.89
N HIS A 24 -8.31 -15.98 16.83
CA HIS A 24 -8.18 -15.13 18.00
C HIS A 24 -8.85 -13.76 17.86
N GLY A 25 -9.38 -13.42 16.68
CA GLY A 25 -9.97 -12.12 16.42
C GLY A 25 -8.94 -10.98 16.32
N TYR A 26 -7.64 -11.27 16.14
CA TYR A 26 -6.60 -10.25 16.03
C TYR A 26 -6.78 -9.46 14.75
N LEU A 27 -7.15 -8.18 14.93
CA LEU A 27 -7.41 -7.30 13.80
C LEU A 27 -6.13 -7.00 13.02
N PHE A 28 -6.26 -6.98 11.70
CA PHE A 28 -5.22 -6.51 10.80
C PHE A 28 -5.82 -5.65 9.69
N ALA A 29 -5.00 -4.85 9.03
CA ALA A 29 -5.37 -4.11 7.83
C ALA A 29 -4.28 -4.26 6.77
N LEU A 30 -4.68 -4.21 5.51
CA LEU A 30 -3.78 -4.18 4.37
C LEU A 30 -3.99 -2.88 3.62
N ILE A 31 -2.88 -2.18 3.34
CA ILE A 31 -2.85 -0.96 2.53
C ILE A 31 -2.06 -1.27 1.26
N LEU A 32 -2.71 -1.18 0.11
CA LEU A 32 -2.06 -1.18 -1.19
C LEU A 32 -1.89 0.27 -1.62
N LEU A 33 -0.70 0.65 -2.05
CA LEU A 33 -0.40 2.01 -2.49
C LEU A 33 0.41 2.03 -3.79
N ASP A 34 0.27 3.13 -4.52
CA ASP A 34 0.90 3.36 -5.83
C ASP A 34 1.35 4.84 -5.90
N LEU A 35 2.53 5.06 -6.48
CA LEU A 35 3.08 6.41 -6.67
C LEU A 35 2.40 7.12 -7.83
N ASP A 36 1.71 8.20 -7.52
CA ASP A 36 1.04 8.99 -8.55
C ASP A 36 2.05 9.65 -9.49
N GLY A 37 1.97 9.31 -10.78
CA GLY A 37 2.81 9.91 -11.80
C GLY A 37 4.24 9.37 -11.88
N PHE A 38 4.56 8.24 -11.25
CA PHE A 38 5.91 7.64 -11.28
C PHE A 38 6.42 7.39 -12.71
N LYS A 39 5.53 6.98 -13.63
CA LYS A 39 5.90 6.84 -15.04
C LYS A 39 6.43 8.16 -15.63
N ALA A 40 5.80 9.28 -15.34
CA ALA A 40 6.25 10.60 -15.81
C ALA A 40 7.62 10.98 -15.23
N VAL A 41 7.92 10.58 -13.99
CA VAL A 41 9.26 10.75 -13.42
C VAL A 41 10.30 9.97 -14.23
N ASN A 42 10.04 8.70 -14.53
CA ASN A 42 10.92 7.89 -15.35
C ASN A 42 11.10 8.45 -16.76
N ASP A 43 10.01 8.87 -17.41
CA ASP A 43 10.03 9.38 -18.79
C ASP A 43 10.77 10.72 -18.89
N ASN A 44 10.67 11.58 -17.87
CA ASN A 44 11.29 12.93 -17.88
C ASN A 44 12.69 12.98 -17.27
N LEU A 45 12.95 12.20 -16.20
CA LEU A 45 14.19 12.28 -15.42
C LEU A 45 15.04 11.00 -15.52
N GLY A 46 14.53 9.97 -16.21
CA GLY A 46 15.22 8.70 -16.42
C GLY A 46 15.03 7.71 -15.29
N HIS A 47 15.23 6.43 -15.62
CA HIS A 47 15.02 5.29 -14.72
C HIS A 47 15.91 5.31 -13.46
N LEU A 48 17.12 5.90 -13.56
CA LEU A 48 18.01 5.99 -12.40
C LEU A 48 17.41 6.88 -11.30
N ILE A 49 16.81 8.00 -11.67
CA ILE A 49 16.10 8.89 -10.73
C ILE A 49 14.86 8.19 -10.17
N GLY A 50 14.11 7.47 -11.03
CA GLY A 50 12.98 6.67 -10.57
C GLY A 50 13.39 5.59 -9.56
N ASP A 51 14.50 4.92 -9.76
CA ASP A 51 15.03 3.93 -8.81
C ASP A 51 15.42 4.58 -7.47
N HIS A 52 16.05 5.74 -7.48
CA HIS A 52 16.35 6.49 -6.26
C HIS A 52 15.07 6.95 -5.55
N LEU A 53 14.05 7.38 -6.31
CA LEU A 53 12.74 7.74 -5.75
C LEU A 53 12.08 6.55 -5.05
N LEU A 54 12.13 5.36 -5.65
CA LEU A 54 11.60 4.14 -5.03
C LEU A 54 12.33 3.77 -3.73
N ILE A 55 13.65 3.99 -3.67
CA ILE A 55 14.44 3.78 -2.44
C ILE A 55 14.01 4.76 -1.36
N GLU A 56 13.89 6.05 -1.69
CA GLU A 56 13.45 7.10 -0.77
C GLU A 56 12.05 6.81 -0.22
N VAL A 57 11.09 6.45 -1.10
CA VAL A 57 9.73 6.06 -0.69
C VAL A 57 9.78 4.86 0.24
N SER A 58 10.58 3.85 -0.08
CA SER A 58 10.74 2.66 0.77
C SER A 58 11.22 3.01 2.17
N GLN A 59 12.17 3.93 2.29
CA GLN A 59 12.69 4.39 3.59
C GLN A 59 11.62 5.14 4.38
N ARG A 60 10.86 6.04 3.74
CA ARG A 60 9.76 6.78 4.38
C ARG A 60 8.66 5.84 4.84
N LEU A 61 8.29 4.84 4.04
CA LEU A 61 7.31 3.83 4.42
C LEU A 61 7.78 3.03 5.65
N CYS A 62 9.02 2.53 5.64
CA CYS A 62 9.58 1.79 6.77
C CYS A 62 9.67 2.64 8.05
N ALA A 63 10.00 3.93 7.94
CA ALA A 63 10.02 4.84 9.08
C ALA A 63 8.62 5.17 9.61
N SER A 64 7.59 4.99 8.78
CA SER A 64 6.20 5.27 9.13
C SER A 64 5.47 4.11 9.81
N VAL A 65 6.00 2.89 9.78
CA VAL A 65 5.33 1.69 10.32
C VAL A 65 6.05 1.17 11.57
N ARG A 66 5.40 0.23 12.29
CA ARG A 66 6.00 -0.45 13.45
C ARG A 66 6.86 -1.61 12.98
N MET A 67 7.76 -2.09 13.84
CA MET A 67 8.63 -3.25 13.55
C MET A 67 7.85 -4.55 13.29
N VAL A 68 6.63 -4.68 13.83
CA VAL A 68 5.74 -5.84 13.61
C VAL A 68 5.02 -5.77 12.28
N ASP A 69 4.89 -4.58 11.69
CA ASP A 69 4.21 -4.39 10.42
C ASP A 69 5.13 -4.80 9.26
N THR A 70 4.55 -5.18 8.15
CA THR A 70 5.30 -5.61 6.96
C THR A 70 5.15 -4.60 5.84
N VAL A 71 6.26 -4.10 5.31
CA VAL A 71 6.29 -3.30 4.07
C VAL A 71 6.87 -4.17 2.96
N ALA A 72 6.14 -4.28 1.86
CA ALA A 72 6.51 -5.04 0.68
C ALA A 72 6.42 -4.20 -0.58
N ARG A 73 7.19 -4.56 -1.61
CA ARG A 73 7.05 -4.01 -2.97
C ARG A 73 6.65 -5.12 -3.92
N LEU A 74 5.53 -4.94 -4.61
CA LEU A 74 4.99 -5.95 -5.55
C LEU A 74 5.67 -5.88 -6.92
N GLY A 75 6.08 -4.69 -7.35
CA GLY A 75 6.73 -4.41 -8.61
C GLY A 75 6.45 -2.98 -9.06
N GLY A 76 7.24 -2.44 -9.97
CA GLY A 76 7.06 -1.07 -10.42
C GLY A 76 7.03 -0.06 -9.28
N ASP A 77 5.95 0.68 -9.18
CA ASP A 77 5.64 1.72 -8.20
C ASP A 77 4.63 1.28 -7.12
N GLU A 78 4.32 -0.02 -7.05
CA GLU A 78 3.33 -0.58 -6.14
C GLU A 78 3.96 -1.15 -4.86
N PHE A 79 3.43 -0.69 -3.71
CA PHE A 79 3.83 -1.16 -2.39
C PHE A 79 2.61 -1.68 -1.63
N VAL A 80 2.87 -2.57 -0.69
CA VAL A 80 1.86 -3.10 0.23
C VAL A 80 2.37 -2.97 1.65
N ILE A 81 1.47 -2.58 2.55
CA ILE A 81 1.72 -2.54 3.98
C ILE A 81 0.69 -3.42 4.66
N LEU A 82 1.17 -4.40 5.42
CA LEU A 82 0.34 -5.20 6.31
C LEU A 82 0.54 -4.69 7.73
N LEU A 83 -0.54 -4.19 8.32
CA LEU A 83 -0.61 -3.72 9.70
C LEU A 83 -1.19 -4.83 10.55
N GLU A 84 -0.42 -5.32 11.52
CA GLU A 84 -0.82 -6.45 12.38
C GLU A 84 -1.14 -5.98 13.81
N ASN A 85 -1.91 -6.81 14.53
CA ASN A 85 -2.26 -6.56 15.94
C ASN A 85 -2.85 -5.17 16.20
N LEU A 86 -3.81 -4.77 15.39
CA LEU A 86 -4.54 -3.53 15.58
C LEU A 86 -5.50 -3.68 16.77
N LYS A 87 -5.61 -2.64 17.58
CA LYS A 87 -6.62 -2.59 18.66
C LYS A 87 -8.00 -2.29 18.09
N GLU A 88 -8.04 -1.38 17.13
CA GLU A 88 -9.25 -0.94 16.43
C GLU A 88 -8.93 -0.51 14.99
N ARG A 89 -9.97 -0.40 14.17
CA ARG A 89 -9.81 0.04 12.76
C ARG A 89 -9.23 1.46 12.63
N GLN A 90 -9.50 2.31 13.61
CA GLN A 90 -8.99 3.68 13.63
C GLN A 90 -7.46 3.73 13.66
N ASP A 91 -6.79 2.74 14.27
CA ASP A 91 -5.32 2.66 14.28
C ASP A 91 -4.73 2.61 12.85
N ALA A 92 -5.41 1.88 11.94
CA ALA A 92 -4.97 1.79 10.54
C ALA A 92 -5.26 3.09 9.76
N ILE A 93 -6.35 3.78 10.07
CA ILE A 93 -6.66 5.08 9.47
C ILE A 93 -5.60 6.10 9.85
N VAL A 94 -5.26 6.20 11.13
CA VAL A 94 -4.17 7.07 11.63
C VAL A 94 -2.83 6.71 10.98
N MET A 95 -2.59 5.42 10.75
CA MET A 95 -1.39 4.98 10.04
C MET A 95 -1.38 5.44 8.57
N ALA A 96 -2.51 5.33 7.86
CA ALA A 96 -2.62 5.79 6.47
C ALA A 96 -2.38 7.31 6.38
N GLU A 97 -2.95 8.09 7.28
CA GLU A 97 -2.72 9.55 7.35
C GLU A 97 -1.25 9.88 7.63
N ARG A 98 -0.60 9.14 8.53
CA ARG A 98 0.84 9.28 8.80
C ARG A 98 1.70 8.96 7.60
N ILE A 99 1.38 7.89 6.87
CA ILE A 99 2.06 7.51 5.63
C ILE A 99 1.87 8.62 4.59
N GLN A 100 0.66 9.12 4.40
CA GLN A 100 0.38 10.22 3.49
C GLN A 100 1.22 11.46 3.82
N ALA A 101 1.21 11.90 5.08
CA ALA A 101 1.99 13.05 5.54
C ALA A 101 3.52 12.85 5.36
N SER A 102 4.01 11.62 5.50
CA SER A 102 5.43 11.31 5.29
C SER A 102 5.91 11.51 3.85
N MET A 103 4.99 11.56 2.90
CA MET A 103 5.29 11.81 1.47
C MET A 103 5.28 13.30 1.09
N GLU A 104 4.74 14.19 1.93
CA GLU A 104 4.65 15.62 1.64
C GLU A 104 6.02 16.34 1.50
N PRO A 105 7.06 16.00 2.32
CA PRO A 105 8.36 16.64 2.16
C PRO A 105 8.94 16.38 0.77
N ILE A 106 9.43 17.47 0.14
CA ILE A 106 10.08 17.40 -1.17
C ILE A 106 11.25 16.42 -1.11
N CYS A 107 11.31 15.54 -2.10
CA CYS A 107 12.43 14.63 -2.31
C CYS A 107 13.44 15.28 -3.24
N ARG A 108 14.65 15.57 -2.76
CA ARG A 108 15.72 16.11 -3.58
C ARG A 108 16.64 14.99 -4.08
N LEU A 109 16.61 14.72 -5.38
CA LEU A 109 17.41 13.70 -6.04
C LEU A 109 18.15 14.31 -7.23
N ALA A 110 19.49 14.17 -7.25
CA ALA A 110 20.35 14.67 -8.33
C ALA A 110 20.01 16.13 -8.74
N ASP A 111 19.91 17.03 -7.75
CA ASP A 111 19.56 18.44 -7.91
C ASP A 111 18.14 18.71 -8.47
N GLN A 112 17.28 17.68 -8.47
CA GLN A 112 15.87 17.80 -8.83
C GLN A 112 14.99 17.74 -7.57
N ASP A 113 14.06 18.67 -7.45
CA ASP A 113 13.05 18.70 -6.40
C ASP A 113 11.79 17.94 -6.89
N ILE A 114 11.59 16.72 -6.36
CA ILE A 114 10.50 15.84 -6.75
C ILE A 114 9.42 15.86 -5.66
N LYS A 115 8.20 16.23 -6.03
CA LYS A 115 7.04 16.10 -5.16
C LYS A 115 6.47 14.70 -5.28
N ILE A 116 6.40 13.99 -4.16
CA ILE A 116 5.81 12.64 -4.09
C ILE A 116 4.32 12.76 -3.78
N SER A 117 3.50 11.98 -4.46
CA SER A 117 2.08 11.79 -4.19
C SER A 117 1.76 10.31 -4.31
N ILE A 118 0.91 9.82 -3.41
CA ILE A 118 0.50 8.42 -3.36
C ILE A 118 -1.02 8.29 -3.29
N SER A 119 -1.55 7.29 -3.97
CA SER A 119 -2.93 6.85 -3.83
C SER A 119 -2.97 5.53 -3.11
N MET A 120 -3.84 5.38 -2.11
CA MET A 120 -3.91 4.20 -1.25
C MET A 120 -5.29 3.58 -1.23
N GLY A 121 -5.34 2.24 -1.24
CA GLY A 121 -6.54 1.46 -0.94
C GLY A 121 -6.32 0.62 0.31
N MET A 122 -7.26 0.66 1.23
CA MET A 122 -7.19 -0.03 2.51
C MET A 122 -8.30 -1.05 2.65
N THR A 123 -7.97 -2.22 3.19
CA THR A 123 -8.93 -3.23 3.63
C THR A 123 -8.67 -3.63 5.07
N PHE A 124 -9.71 -4.10 5.74
CA PHE A 124 -9.63 -4.64 7.11
C PHE A 124 -9.88 -6.13 7.12
N SER A 125 -9.36 -6.82 8.15
CA SER A 125 -9.68 -8.20 8.43
C SER A 125 -11.18 -8.45 8.44
N ARG A 126 -11.60 -9.55 7.79
CA ARG A 126 -12.98 -10.02 7.68
C ARG A 126 -13.03 -11.54 7.71
N GLU A 127 -14.15 -12.10 8.19
CA GLU A 127 -14.34 -13.56 8.31
C GLU A 127 -14.26 -14.30 6.98
N ASN A 128 -14.65 -13.65 5.89
CA ASN A 128 -14.69 -14.25 4.55
C ASN A 128 -13.39 -14.14 3.75
N TYR A 129 -12.31 -13.64 4.33
CA TYR A 129 -11.01 -13.74 3.69
C TYR A 129 -10.35 -15.09 3.98
N HIS A 130 -10.02 -15.82 2.92
CA HIS A 130 -9.38 -17.13 2.98
C HIS A 130 -8.02 -17.17 2.27
N SER A 131 -7.68 -16.12 1.53
CA SER A 131 -6.42 -16.05 0.77
C SER A 131 -5.88 -14.63 0.66
N PRO A 132 -4.55 -14.47 0.50
CA PRO A 132 -3.93 -13.18 0.20
C PRO A 132 -4.51 -12.50 -1.05
N LYS A 133 -4.88 -13.30 -2.06
CA LYS A 133 -5.42 -12.79 -3.31
C LYS A 133 -6.72 -12.00 -3.09
N GLU A 134 -7.63 -12.51 -2.28
CA GLU A 134 -8.92 -11.85 -2.02
C GLU A 134 -8.74 -10.47 -1.39
N ILE A 135 -7.87 -10.38 -0.39
CA ILE A 135 -7.63 -9.12 0.31
C ILE A 135 -6.88 -8.10 -0.56
N LEU A 136 -5.95 -8.57 -1.40
CA LEU A 136 -5.24 -7.71 -2.36
C LEU A 136 -6.18 -7.16 -3.44
N VAL A 137 -7.13 -7.96 -3.93
CA VAL A 137 -8.15 -7.52 -4.90
C VAL A 137 -9.02 -6.42 -4.30
N ASP A 138 -9.50 -6.58 -3.08
CA ASP A 138 -10.33 -5.57 -2.42
C ASP A 138 -9.55 -4.27 -2.15
N ALA A 139 -8.27 -4.37 -1.78
CA ALA A 139 -7.41 -3.21 -1.63
C ALA A 139 -7.16 -2.48 -2.97
N ASP A 140 -7.00 -3.24 -4.08
CA ASP A 140 -6.84 -2.65 -5.43
C ASP A 140 -8.09 -1.90 -5.88
N ILE A 141 -9.29 -2.44 -5.60
CA ILE A 141 -10.56 -1.76 -5.88
C ILE A 141 -10.62 -0.41 -5.14
N ALA A 142 -10.26 -0.41 -3.84
CA ALA A 142 -10.24 0.82 -3.04
C ALA A 142 -9.18 1.82 -3.55
N MET A 143 -7.99 1.35 -3.91
CA MET A 143 -6.93 2.20 -4.47
C MET A 143 -7.32 2.80 -5.81
N TYR A 144 -7.97 2.03 -6.68
CA TYR A 144 -8.50 2.55 -7.94
C TYR A 144 -9.51 3.67 -7.71
N ARG A 145 -10.37 3.53 -6.70
CA ARG A 145 -11.32 4.58 -6.31
C ARG A 145 -10.60 5.83 -5.81
N ALA A 146 -9.56 5.70 -4.99
CA ALA A 146 -8.71 6.82 -4.57
C ALA A 146 -8.13 7.57 -5.79
N LYS A 147 -7.60 6.83 -6.78
CA LYS A 147 -7.09 7.43 -8.02
C LYS A 147 -8.17 8.16 -8.82
N SER A 148 -9.39 7.62 -8.88
CA SER A 148 -10.51 8.22 -9.61
C SER A 148 -11.07 9.48 -8.94
N MET A 149 -10.91 9.62 -7.63
CA MET A 149 -11.34 10.78 -6.83
C MET A 149 -10.35 11.96 -6.85
N GLY A 150 -9.28 11.87 -7.62
CA GLY A 150 -8.30 12.97 -7.76
C GLY A 150 -6.91 12.63 -7.28
N LYS A 151 -6.65 11.37 -6.90
CA LYS A 151 -5.35 10.89 -6.38
C LYS A 151 -4.97 11.51 -5.04
N SER A 152 -3.75 11.24 -4.57
CA SER A 152 -3.21 11.81 -3.31
C SER A 152 -4.14 11.65 -2.11
N CYS A 153 -4.81 10.50 -2.01
CA CYS A 153 -5.74 10.18 -0.92
C CYS A 153 -5.78 8.68 -0.66
N TYR A 154 -6.45 8.30 0.41
CA TYR A 154 -6.77 6.89 0.66
C TYR A 154 -8.27 6.64 0.57
N GLN A 155 -8.63 5.41 0.24
CA GLN A 155 -10.00 4.91 0.32
C GLN A 155 -10.02 3.59 1.09
N VAL A 156 -11.03 3.44 1.94
CA VAL A 156 -11.30 2.19 2.64
C VAL A 156 -12.26 1.37 1.79
N PHE A 157 -11.93 0.11 1.57
CA PHE A 157 -12.78 -0.80 0.82
C PHE A 157 -14.13 -1.01 1.52
N ASP A 158 -15.18 -0.93 0.75
CA ASP A 158 -16.55 -1.26 1.12
C ASP A 158 -17.17 -2.18 0.07
N LEU A 159 -18.05 -3.10 0.50
CA LEU A 159 -18.69 -4.07 -0.40
C LEU A 159 -19.48 -3.42 -1.54
N SER A 160 -19.97 -2.20 -1.36
CA SER A 160 -20.63 -1.44 -2.43
C SER A 160 -19.70 -1.09 -3.59
N MET A 161 -18.37 -1.16 -3.38
CA MET A 161 -17.37 -0.91 -4.41
C MET A 161 -17.19 -2.09 -5.38
N GLN A 162 -17.62 -3.30 -5.03
CA GLN A 162 -17.47 -4.51 -5.87
C GLN A 162 -18.33 -4.49 -7.15
N GLY A 163 -19.32 -3.62 -7.24
CA GLY A 163 -20.23 -3.52 -8.39
C GLY A 163 -19.73 -2.62 -9.54
N ASP A 164 -18.58 -2.00 -9.44
CA ASP A 164 -18.02 -1.13 -10.49
C ASP A 164 -17.18 -1.98 -11.47
N PRO A 165 -17.61 -2.18 -12.76
CA PRO A 165 -16.99 -3.16 -13.67
C PRO A 165 -15.61 -2.75 -14.20
N LYS A 166 -14.97 -1.74 -13.66
CA LYS A 166 -13.67 -1.24 -14.11
C LYS A 166 -12.53 -1.74 -13.21
N LYS A 167 -12.09 -2.97 -13.50
CA LYS A 167 -10.74 -3.51 -13.28
C LYS A 167 -10.33 -3.86 -11.85
N SER A 168 -10.61 -5.08 -11.43
CA SER A 168 -9.66 -5.80 -10.55
C SER A 168 -8.47 -6.27 -11.39
N ARG A 169 -7.23 -5.97 -10.98
CA ARG A 169 -6.04 -6.57 -11.56
C ARG A 169 -5.96 -8.05 -11.21
N ASP A 170 -5.49 -8.85 -12.15
CA ASP A 170 -5.25 -10.26 -11.88
C ASP A 170 -3.95 -10.41 -11.06
N PHE A 171 -4.07 -10.52 -9.75
CA PHE A 171 -2.96 -10.85 -8.86
C PHE A 171 -2.64 -12.35 -9.01
N ARG A 172 -1.86 -12.69 -10.05
CA ARG A 172 -1.30 -14.04 -10.24
C ARG A 172 -0.04 -14.25 -9.45
#